data_c63a1900c029380af56996fac268ff8e
#
_entry.id   c63a1900c029380af56996fac268ff8e
#
_cell.length_a   1.000
_cell.length_b   1.000
_cell.length_c   1.000
_cell.angle_alpha   90.00
_cell.angle_beta   90.00
_cell.angle_gamma   90.00
#
_symmetry.space_group_name_H-M   'P 1'
#
loop_
_entity.id
_entity.type
_entity.pdbx_description
1 polymer ?
#
loop_
_entity_poly.entity_id
_entity_poly.type
_entity_poly.pdbx_seq_one_letter_code
_entity_poly.pdbx_strand_id
1 'polypeptide(L)'
;APGSSLQLLAALATAKAAANELGLPLYRYVGGVSANTLPVPMMNIINGGSHSDAPIAFQEFMIIPVGAENFTNAMKMGSEIFHNLKKVLHIRGLSTAVGDEGGFAPTLDGTEDALDTILEAVKNAGYKAGSEIMIALDCAAAEFYFDGFYDYTKFEGDKLSLIHI
;
A
#
# COMPACT_ATOMS: atom_id res chain seq x y z
N ALA A 1 -9.04 15.05 11.87
CA ALA A 1 -9.13 16.28 12.68
C ALA A 1 -8.09 17.28 12.19
N PRO A 2 -8.43 18.58 11.94
CA PRO A 2 -7.48 19.57 11.39
C PRO A 2 -6.23 19.81 12.24
N GLY A 3 -6.28 19.47 13.53
CA GLY A 3 -5.17 19.68 14.45
C GLY A 3 -4.00 18.70 14.29
N SER A 4 -4.23 17.49 13.82
CA SER A 4 -3.19 16.47 13.71
C SER A 4 -2.14 16.77 12.63
N SER A 5 -2.56 17.30 11.50
CA SER A 5 -1.67 17.65 10.39
C SER A 5 -0.74 18.82 10.74
N LEU A 6 -1.25 19.83 11.45
CA LEU A 6 -0.44 20.98 11.88
C LEU A 6 0.60 20.58 12.93
N GLN A 7 0.23 19.70 13.87
CA GLN A 7 1.14 19.17 14.88
C GLN A 7 2.26 18.34 14.23
N LEU A 8 1.94 17.50 13.25
CA LEU A 8 2.92 16.71 12.51
C LEU A 8 3.89 17.61 11.73
N LEU A 9 3.38 18.62 11.04
CA LEU A 9 4.20 19.59 10.32
C LEU A 9 5.16 20.35 11.25
N ALA A 10 4.67 20.81 12.40
CA ALA A 10 5.50 21.48 13.41
C ALA A 10 6.60 20.56 13.96
N ALA A 11 6.24 19.31 14.29
CA ALA A 11 7.20 18.32 14.78
C ALA A 11 8.30 18.02 13.74
N LEU A 12 7.92 17.80 12.48
CA LEU A 12 8.86 17.54 11.40
C LEU A 12 9.76 18.75 11.12
N ALA A 13 9.21 19.96 11.10
CA ALA A 13 9.98 21.18 10.91
C ALA A 13 10.99 21.39 12.03
N THR A 14 10.59 21.19 13.29
CA THR A 14 11.47 21.30 14.45
C THR A 14 12.58 20.25 14.41
N ALA A 15 12.26 19.00 14.09
CA ALA A 15 13.26 17.95 14.00
C ALA A 15 14.27 18.20 12.86
N LYS A 16 13.80 18.69 11.71
CA LYS A 16 14.68 19.06 10.58
C LYS A 16 15.59 20.24 10.94
N ALA A 17 15.06 21.28 11.60
CA ALA A 17 15.87 22.42 12.02
C ALA A 17 16.96 22.01 13.00
N ALA A 18 16.62 21.20 14.01
CA ALA A 18 17.58 20.70 14.99
C ALA A 18 18.66 19.78 14.35
N ALA A 19 18.26 18.91 13.42
CA ALA A 19 19.20 18.07 12.68
C ALA A 19 20.18 18.92 11.85
N ASN A 20 19.70 19.96 11.17
CA ASN A 20 20.52 20.88 10.38
C ASN A 20 21.50 21.65 11.27
N GLU A 21 21.05 22.15 12.41
CA GLU A 21 21.92 22.86 13.36
C GLU A 21 23.08 21.99 13.86
N LEU A 22 22.81 20.68 14.05
CA LEU A 22 23.83 19.71 14.49
C LEU A 22 24.65 19.12 13.33
N GLY A 23 24.37 19.48 12.08
CA GLY A 23 25.03 18.91 10.90
C GLY A 23 24.75 17.43 10.71
N LEU A 24 23.61 16.92 11.22
CA LEU A 24 23.23 15.52 11.13
C LEU A 24 22.11 15.30 10.10
N PRO A 25 22.11 14.17 9.38
CA PRO A 25 20.93 13.77 8.63
C PRO A 25 19.77 13.46 9.58
N LEU A 26 18.53 13.77 9.17
CA LEU A 26 17.34 13.67 10.02
C LEU A 26 17.17 12.28 10.64
N TYR A 27 17.38 11.21 9.88
CA TYR A 27 17.26 9.85 10.39
C TYR A 27 18.22 9.57 11.55
N ARG A 28 19.42 10.16 11.50
CA ARG A 28 20.44 10.01 12.55
C ARG A 28 20.07 10.82 13.79
N TYR A 29 19.53 12.04 13.59
CA TYR A 29 19.05 12.87 14.69
C TYR A 29 17.91 12.22 15.47
N VAL A 30 16.91 11.67 14.74
CA VAL A 30 15.73 11.03 15.34
C VAL A 30 16.04 9.63 15.87
N GLY A 31 16.76 8.83 15.11
CA GLY A 31 16.99 7.41 15.41
C GLY A 31 18.26 7.11 16.20
N GLY A 32 19.13 8.10 16.40
CA GLY A 32 20.38 7.94 17.14
C GLY A 32 21.44 7.11 16.40
N VAL A 33 22.41 6.61 17.18
CA VAL A 33 23.58 5.90 16.63
C VAL A 33 23.25 4.57 15.98
N SER A 34 22.14 3.94 16.39
CA SER A 34 21.69 2.65 15.88
C SER A 34 20.80 2.75 14.63
N ALA A 35 20.50 3.96 14.15
CA ALA A 35 19.69 4.17 12.94
C ALA A 35 20.52 3.89 11.68
N ASN A 36 20.64 2.62 11.31
CA ASN A 36 21.43 2.16 10.17
C ASN A 36 20.76 1.07 9.34
N THR A 37 19.50 0.75 9.65
CA THR A 37 18.75 -0.30 8.95
C THR A 37 17.52 0.31 8.29
N LEU A 38 17.37 0.10 6.98
CA LEU A 38 16.14 0.43 6.26
C LEU A 38 15.09 -0.67 6.48
N PRO A 39 13.82 -0.32 6.65
CA PRO A 39 12.73 -1.31 6.67
C PRO A 39 12.56 -1.95 5.30
N VAL A 40 11.93 -3.12 5.27
CA VAL A 40 11.41 -3.67 4.00
C VAL A 40 10.32 -2.72 3.50
N PRO A 41 10.40 -2.24 2.24
CA PRO A 41 9.41 -1.29 1.74
C PRO A 41 8.05 -1.94 1.55
N MET A 42 6.98 -1.26 1.98
CA MET A 42 5.61 -1.51 1.55
C MET A 42 5.29 -0.64 0.35
N MET A 43 4.78 -1.23 -0.72
CA MET A 43 4.51 -0.52 -1.96
C MET A 43 3.06 -0.73 -2.38
N ASN A 44 2.26 0.34 -2.36
CA ASN A 44 0.90 0.30 -2.88
C ASN A 44 0.92 0.14 -4.41
N ILE A 45 0.24 -0.87 -4.94
CA ILE A 45 0.22 -1.20 -6.38
C ILE A 45 -1.18 -1.26 -6.99
N ILE A 46 -2.23 -1.46 -6.18
CA ILE A 46 -3.64 -1.34 -6.57
C ILE A 46 -4.39 -0.53 -5.52
N ASN A 47 -5.23 0.40 -5.98
CA ASN A 47 -6.12 1.21 -5.17
C ASN A 47 -7.56 0.68 -5.26
N GLY A 48 -8.27 0.75 -4.15
CA GLY A 48 -9.70 0.50 -4.04
C GLY A 48 -10.35 1.51 -3.09
N GLY A 49 -11.47 1.16 -2.48
CA GLY A 49 -12.18 1.98 -1.51
C GLY A 49 -12.47 3.39 -2.01
N SER A 50 -12.16 4.39 -1.20
CA SER A 50 -12.33 5.82 -1.56
C SER A 50 -11.30 6.32 -2.59
N HIS A 51 -10.25 5.53 -2.89
CA HIS A 51 -9.20 5.89 -3.85
C HIS A 51 -9.47 5.35 -5.28
N SER A 52 -10.61 4.71 -5.50
CA SER A 52 -11.01 4.13 -6.79
C SER A 52 -12.53 4.14 -6.94
N ASP A 53 -13.00 4.22 -8.18
CA ASP A 53 -14.43 4.02 -8.51
C ASP A 53 -14.80 2.54 -8.66
N ALA A 54 -13.84 1.63 -8.49
CA ALA A 54 -14.06 0.19 -8.58
C ALA A 54 -14.87 -0.34 -7.37
N PRO A 55 -15.64 -1.43 -7.53
CA PRO A 55 -16.39 -2.05 -6.42
C PRO A 55 -15.47 -2.88 -5.50
N ILE A 56 -14.40 -2.28 -5.03
CA ILE A 56 -13.41 -2.87 -4.12
C ILE A 56 -13.53 -2.18 -2.77
N ALA A 57 -13.76 -2.94 -1.70
CA ALA A 57 -13.97 -2.37 -0.38
C ALA A 57 -12.66 -1.84 0.24
N PHE A 58 -11.57 -2.58 0.10
CA PHE A 58 -10.28 -2.23 0.71
C PHE A 58 -9.55 -1.15 -0.10
N GLN A 59 -8.92 -0.23 0.63
CA GLN A 59 -8.39 1.00 0.07
C GLN A 59 -7.07 0.80 -0.66
N GLU A 60 -6.15 -0.02 -0.11
CA GLU A 60 -4.83 -0.23 -0.68
C GLU A 60 -4.41 -1.70 -0.64
N PHE A 61 -3.80 -2.12 -1.74
CA PHE A 61 -3.18 -3.44 -1.89
C PHE A 61 -1.69 -3.24 -2.12
N MET A 62 -0.90 -3.72 -1.17
CA MET A 62 0.53 -3.49 -1.12
C MET A 62 1.31 -4.79 -1.29
N ILE A 63 2.49 -4.69 -1.90
CA ILE A 63 3.49 -5.75 -1.92
C ILE A 63 4.64 -5.41 -0.98
N ILE A 64 5.18 -6.44 -0.33
CA ILE A 64 6.32 -6.36 0.59
C ILE A 64 7.36 -7.39 0.14
N PRO A 65 8.48 -6.98 -0.48
CA PRO A 65 9.51 -7.91 -0.98
C PRO A 65 10.43 -8.40 0.13
N VAL A 66 9.90 -9.26 1.00
CA VAL A 66 10.60 -9.80 2.19
C VAL A 66 11.78 -10.72 1.83
N GLY A 67 11.78 -11.32 0.64
CA GLY A 67 12.85 -12.17 0.15
C GLY A 67 14.04 -11.41 -0.44
N ALA A 68 14.00 -10.07 -0.47
CA ALA A 68 15.10 -9.27 -0.99
C ALA A 68 16.30 -9.23 -0.03
N GLU A 69 17.50 -9.42 -0.56
CA GLU A 69 18.74 -9.37 0.23
C GLU A 69 19.08 -7.98 0.78
N ASN A 70 18.61 -6.93 0.11
CA ASN A 70 18.84 -5.54 0.48
C ASN A 70 17.75 -4.63 -0.10
N PHE A 71 17.76 -3.35 0.32
CA PHE A 71 16.76 -2.37 -0.09
C PHE A 71 16.73 -2.12 -1.61
N THR A 72 17.90 -2.12 -2.27
CA THR A 72 18.00 -1.94 -3.73
C THR A 72 17.31 -3.10 -4.46
N ASN A 73 17.53 -4.34 -4.02
CA ASN A 73 16.86 -5.50 -4.57
C ASN A 73 15.35 -5.47 -4.28
N ALA A 74 14.94 -5.01 -3.10
CA ALA A 74 13.53 -4.84 -2.77
C ALA A 74 12.83 -3.87 -3.72
N MET A 75 13.44 -2.73 -4.00
CA MET A 75 12.92 -1.74 -4.96
C MET A 75 12.88 -2.29 -6.40
N LYS A 76 13.90 -3.06 -6.81
CA LYS A 76 13.91 -3.74 -8.10
C LYS A 76 12.73 -4.72 -8.22
N MET A 77 12.55 -5.61 -7.23
CA MET A 77 11.45 -6.57 -7.20
C MET A 77 10.09 -5.88 -7.31
N GLY A 78 9.88 -4.81 -6.53
CA GLY A 78 8.65 -4.02 -6.58
C GLY A 78 8.40 -3.40 -7.95
N SER A 79 9.43 -2.82 -8.57
CA SER A 79 9.33 -2.24 -9.92
C SER A 79 9.00 -3.30 -10.97
N GLU A 80 9.63 -4.46 -10.93
CA GLU A 80 9.38 -5.55 -11.88
C GLU A 80 7.95 -6.09 -11.75
N ILE A 81 7.44 -6.24 -10.52
CA ILE A 81 6.05 -6.64 -10.27
C ILE A 81 5.09 -5.57 -10.77
N PHE A 82 5.34 -4.30 -10.48
CA PHE A 82 4.49 -3.19 -10.92
C PHE A 82 4.38 -3.14 -12.45
N HIS A 83 5.49 -3.33 -13.17
CA HIS A 83 5.48 -3.38 -14.63
C HIS A 83 4.77 -4.63 -15.20
N ASN A 84 4.86 -5.77 -14.53
CA ASN A 84 4.10 -6.96 -14.91
C ASN A 84 2.61 -6.79 -14.61
N LEU A 85 2.24 -6.17 -13.49
CA LEU A 85 0.86 -5.80 -13.18
C LEU A 85 0.26 -4.89 -14.26
N LYS A 86 1.02 -3.90 -14.71
CA LYS A 86 0.60 -3.05 -15.84
C LYS A 86 0.27 -3.86 -17.10
N LYS A 87 1.09 -4.88 -17.41
CA LYS A 87 0.84 -5.77 -18.58
C LYS A 87 -0.42 -6.62 -18.37
N VAL A 88 -0.61 -7.20 -17.19
CA VAL A 88 -1.80 -8.00 -16.87
C VAL A 88 -3.06 -7.15 -17.02
N LEU A 89 -3.09 -5.95 -16.44
CA LEU A 89 -4.22 -5.03 -16.57
C LEU A 89 -4.48 -4.64 -18.02
N HIS A 90 -3.43 -4.34 -18.79
CA HIS A 90 -3.55 -3.98 -20.20
C HIS A 90 -4.13 -5.14 -21.04
N ILE A 91 -3.68 -6.38 -20.82
CA ILE A 91 -4.18 -7.57 -21.52
C ILE A 91 -5.67 -7.77 -21.19
N ARG A 92 -6.12 -7.48 -19.99
CA ARG A 92 -7.52 -7.53 -19.56
C ARG A 92 -8.35 -6.33 -20.07
N GLY A 93 -7.73 -5.36 -20.75
CA GLY A 93 -8.41 -4.14 -21.23
C GLY A 93 -8.76 -3.16 -20.11
N LEU A 94 -8.12 -3.27 -18.96
CA LEU A 94 -8.36 -2.44 -17.78
C LEU A 94 -7.46 -1.19 -17.77
N SER A 95 -7.90 -0.16 -17.02
CA SER A 95 -7.13 1.07 -16.84
C SER A 95 -5.79 0.82 -16.17
N THR A 96 -4.76 1.48 -16.69
CA THR A 96 -3.42 1.55 -16.06
C THR A 96 -3.10 2.97 -15.60
N ALA A 97 -4.12 3.79 -15.36
CA ALA A 97 -3.96 5.09 -14.70
C ALA A 97 -3.53 4.89 -13.24
N VAL A 98 -2.65 5.75 -12.77
CA VAL A 98 -2.07 5.70 -11.43
C VAL A 98 -2.81 6.71 -10.56
N GLY A 99 -3.21 6.30 -9.36
CA GLY A 99 -3.83 7.17 -8.37
C GLY A 99 -2.82 8.11 -7.69
N ASP A 100 -3.31 9.03 -6.87
CA ASP A 100 -2.51 10.07 -6.20
C ASP A 100 -1.44 9.50 -5.25
N GLU A 101 -1.68 8.34 -4.68
CA GLU A 101 -0.75 7.64 -3.76
C GLU A 101 0.10 6.56 -4.45
N GLY A 102 0.18 6.58 -5.77
CA GLY A 102 0.77 5.50 -6.55
C GLY A 102 -0.20 4.33 -6.70
N GLY A 103 0.24 3.24 -7.36
CA GLY A 103 -0.64 2.11 -7.66
C GLY A 103 -1.66 2.43 -8.76
N PHE A 104 -2.14 1.37 -9.42
CA PHE A 104 -3.18 1.47 -10.44
C PHE A 104 -4.57 1.57 -9.78
N ALA A 105 -5.53 2.16 -10.50
CA ALA A 105 -6.94 2.21 -10.10
C ALA A 105 -7.82 1.57 -11.19
N PRO A 106 -7.70 0.25 -11.43
CA PRO A 106 -8.49 -0.46 -12.43
C PRO A 106 -9.88 -0.78 -11.88
N THR A 107 -10.88 -0.89 -12.75
CA THR A 107 -12.19 -1.41 -12.38
C THR A 107 -12.13 -2.94 -12.37
N LEU A 108 -11.76 -3.51 -11.23
CA LEU A 108 -11.75 -4.95 -10.95
C LEU A 108 -13.07 -5.37 -10.28
N ASP A 109 -13.36 -6.66 -10.30
CA ASP A 109 -14.64 -7.21 -9.83
C ASP A 109 -14.70 -7.43 -8.31
N GLY A 110 -13.77 -6.86 -7.55
CA GLY A 110 -13.74 -6.94 -6.08
C GLY A 110 -12.36 -7.20 -5.52
N THR A 111 -12.30 -7.41 -4.21
CA THR A 111 -11.05 -7.65 -3.46
C THR A 111 -10.34 -8.91 -3.92
N GLU A 112 -11.07 -10.00 -4.16
CA GLU A 112 -10.49 -11.27 -4.58
C GLU A 112 -9.84 -11.15 -5.97
N ASP A 113 -10.52 -10.51 -6.92
CA ASP A 113 -9.97 -10.25 -8.26
C ASP A 113 -8.71 -9.35 -8.20
N ALA A 114 -8.68 -8.38 -7.30
CA ALA A 114 -7.51 -7.55 -7.09
C ALA A 114 -6.31 -8.38 -6.58
N LEU A 115 -6.54 -9.26 -5.60
CA LEU A 115 -5.51 -10.15 -5.06
C LEU A 115 -5.00 -11.13 -6.12
N ASP A 116 -5.88 -11.77 -6.88
CA ASP A 116 -5.51 -12.70 -7.94
C ASP A 116 -4.71 -12.01 -9.05
N THR A 117 -5.09 -10.79 -9.41
CA THR A 117 -4.36 -9.97 -10.40
C THR A 117 -2.94 -9.64 -9.92
N ILE A 118 -2.76 -9.34 -8.62
CA ILE A 118 -1.44 -9.12 -8.03
C ILE A 118 -0.63 -10.42 -8.01
N LEU A 119 -1.23 -11.54 -7.60
CA LEU A 119 -0.56 -12.84 -7.57
C LEU A 119 -0.10 -13.28 -8.96
N GLU A 120 -0.90 -13.03 -9.99
CA GLU A 120 -0.50 -13.25 -11.38
C GLU A 120 0.70 -12.38 -11.76
N ALA A 121 0.69 -11.10 -11.41
CA ALA A 121 1.81 -10.19 -11.68
C ALA A 121 3.10 -10.61 -10.97
N VAL A 122 3.02 -11.04 -9.70
CA VAL A 122 4.14 -11.60 -8.93
C VAL A 122 4.74 -12.81 -9.63
N LYS A 123 3.88 -13.76 -10.04
CA LYS A 123 4.29 -14.96 -10.77
C LYS A 123 4.95 -14.61 -12.12
N ASN A 124 4.37 -13.69 -12.87
CA ASN A 124 4.89 -13.26 -14.18
C ASN A 124 6.24 -12.51 -14.04
N ALA A 125 6.49 -11.88 -12.91
CA ALA A 125 7.77 -11.28 -12.57
C ALA A 125 8.84 -12.33 -12.15
N GLY A 126 8.44 -13.60 -11.95
CA GLY A 126 9.33 -14.70 -11.58
C GLY A 126 9.53 -14.87 -10.08
N TYR A 127 8.70 -14.23 -9.25
CA TYR A 127 8.78 -14.29 -7.79
C TYR A 127 7.73 -15.22 -7.19
N LYS A 128 7.99 -15.65 -5.93
CA LYS A 128 7.11 -16.53 -5.17
C LYS A 128 6.34 -15.75 -4.11
N ALA A 129 5.02 -15.70 -4.25
CA ALA A 129 4.16 -15.18 -3.20
C ALA A 129 4.22 -16.05 -1.94
N GLY A 130 4.14 -15.41 -0.77
CA GLY A 130 4.19 -16.07 0.54
C GLY A 130 5.61 -16.35 1.07
N SER A 131 6.65 -16.21 0.23
CA SER A 131 8.05 -16.41 0.66
C SER A 131 8.99 -15.28 0.24
N GLU A 132 8.90 -14.82 -0.99
CA GLU A 132 9.71 -13.70 -1.49
C GLU A 132 8.92 -12.40 -1.47
N ILE A 133 7.63 -12.48 -1.79
CA ILE A 133 6.69 -11.34 -1.79
C ILE A 133 5.53 -11.66 -0.86
N MET A 134 5.31 -10.80 0.12
CA MET A 134 4.09 -10.78 0.93
C MET A 134 3.13 -9.73 0.41
N ILE A 135 1.84 -9.93 0.67
CA ILE A 135 0.79 -8.94 0.40
C ILE A 135 0.37 -8.32 1.72
N ALA A 136 0.19 -7.01 1.72
CA ALA A 136 -0.43 -6.27 2.82
C ALA A 136 -1.62 -5.48 2.31
N LEU A 137 -2.57 -5.24 3.20
CA LEU A 137 -3.80 -4.52 2.90
C LEU A 137 -3.95 -3.34 3.87
N ASP A 138 -4.34 -2.18 3.35
CA ASP A 138 -5.00 -1.16 4.13
C ASP A 138 -6.50 -1.25 3.87
N CYS A 139 -7.21 -1.75 4.85
CA CYS A 139 -8.66 -1.94 4.73
C CYS A 139 -9.44 -0.63 4.88
N ALA A 140 -8.85 0.42 5.50
CA ALA A 140 -9.53 1.67 5.84
C ALA A 140 -10.95 1.44 6.41
N ALA A 141 -11.06 0.50 7.35
CA ALA A 141 -12.32 -0.08 7.78
C ALA A 141 -13.35 0.93 8.34
N ALA A 142 -12.86 2.12 8.76
CA ALA A 142 -13.74 3.21 9.19
C ALA A 142 -14.64 3.75 8.07
N GLU A 143 -14.23 3.60 6.79
CA GLU A 143 -14.95 4.11 5.63
C GLU A 143 -16.25 3.33 5.33
N PHE A 144 -16.33 2.08 5.79
CA PHE A 144 -17.51 1.22 5.62
C PHE A 144 -18.09 0.70 6.94
N TYR A 145 -17.61 1.24 8.10
CA TYR A 145 -18.21 0.95 9.39
C TYR A 145 -19.35 1.94 9.68
N PHE A 146 -20.56 1.42 9.80
CA PHE A 146 -21.73 2.23 10.08
C PHE A 146 -22.71 1.48 11.00
N ASP A 147 -23.20 2.15 12.04
CA ASP A 147 -24.24 1.69 12.95
C ASP A 147 -24.00 0.26 13.53
N GLY A 148 -22.75 -0.02 13.90
CA GLY A 148 -22.37 -1.32 14.51
C GLY A 148 -22.06 -2.43 13.52
N PHE A 149 -22.06 -2.16 12.22
CA PHE A 149 -21.78 -3.12 11.15
C PHE A 149 -20.71 -2.62 10.21
N TYR A 150 -20.00 -3.55 9.57
CA TYR A 150 -19.21 -3.28 8.37
C TYR A 150 -20.09 -3.53 7.15
N ASP A 151 -20.37 -2.48 6.40
CA ASP A 151 -21.31 -2.49 5.28
C ASP A 151 -20.54 -2.58 3.95
N TYR A 152 -20.45 -3.77 3.39
CA TYR A 152 -19.82 -4.05 2.10
C TYR A 152 -20.79 -3.96 0.92
N THR A 153 -22.08 -3.70 1.14
CA THR A 153 -23.11 -3.71 0.09
C THR A 153 -22.88 -2.68 -1.02
N LYS A 154 -22.13 -1.62 -0.73
CA LYS A 154 -21.71 -0.62 -1.73
C LYS A 154 -20.64 -1.17 -2.69
N PHE A 155 -19.91 -2.20 -2.27
CA PHE A 155 -18.76 -2.74 -2.99
C PHE A 155 -19.06 -4.17 -3.47
N GLU A 156 -18.81 -5.17 -2.64
CA GLU A 156 -18.74 -6.57 -3.02
C GLU A 156 -19.21 -7.52 -1.91
N GLY A 157 -20.38 -7.34 -1.36
CA GLY A 157 -20.80 -8.26 -0.31
C GLY A 157 -21.96 -7.79 0.55
N ASP A 158 -22.06 -8.39 1.71
CA ASP A 158 -23.12 -8.22 2.68
C ASP A 158 -22.70 -7.34 3.86
N LYS A 159 -23.63 -7.06 4.76
CA LYS A 159 -23.33 -6.43 6.06
C LYS A 159 -22.79 -7.47 7.03
N LEU A 160 -21.62 -7.21 7.58
CA LEU A 160 -20.97 -8.04 8.59
C LEU A 160 -20.94 -7.32 9.93
N SER A 161 -21.36 -7.99 11.00
CA SER A 161 -21.13 -7.51 12.37
C SER A 161 -19.75 -7.95 12.86
N LEU A 162 -19.24 -7.34 13.94
CA LEU A 162 -17.95 -7.68 14.53
C LEU A 162 -17.77 -9.16 14.92
N ILE A 163 -18.88 -9.90 15.08
CA ILE A 163 -18.82 -11.35 15.37
C ILE A 163 -18.54 -12.21 14.14
N HIS A 164 -18.52 -11.63 12.94
CA HIS A 164 -18.27 -12.34 11.68
C HIS A 164 -16.84 -12.08 11.14
N ILE A 165 -16.03 -11.33 11.88
CA ILE A 165 -14.65 -10.96 11.49
C ILE A 165 -13.63 -11.74 12.31
#